data_0da1af53870cb977b4937a4fca3d0aca
#
_entry.id   0da1af53870cb977b4937a4fca3d0aca
#
_cell.length_a   1.000
_cell.length_b   1.000
_cell.length_c   1.000
_cell.angle_alpha   90.00
_cell.angle_beta   90.00
_cell.angle_gamma   90.00
#
_symmetry.space_group_name_H-M   'P 1'
#
loop_
_entity.id
_entity.type
_entity.pdbx_description
1 polymer ?
#
loop_
_entity_poly.entity_id
_entity_poly.type
_entity_poly.pdbx_seq_one_letter_code
_entity_poly.pdbx_strand_id
1 'polypeptide(L)'
;MRRFAGNFPELEPAEATGAGGMSQFCRRYGFMDKPLRIRFRILDPELALLPTCTDQDIAVNQDAFNRLDLKVRRVFITENETNFLAFPDLPGSIVIFGAGYGFEMLAQAAWLRRCAIHYWGDIDTHGFAILDQLRAYFPHAESLLMDLKTLMAHELQWVNEPQPLRRDLTRLNREESTLYDELRNNLIGPAIRLEQERVGFGWVKIVLNGVR
;
A
#
# COMPACT_ATOMS: atom_id res chain seq x y z
N MET A 1 -12.15 22.83 -46.52
CA MET A 1 -12.52 21.58 -45.84
C MET A 1 -11.63 20.45 -46.36
N ARG A 2 -10.56 20.09 -45.65
CA ARG A 2 -9.65 18.99 -46.05
C ARG A 2 -10.09 17.75 -45.25
N ARG A 3 -10.54 16.72 -45.95
CA ARG A 3 -10.84 15.41 -45.35
C ARG A 3 -9.52 14.72 -45.02
N PHE A 4 -9.31 14.39 -43.74
CA PHE A 4 -8.28 13.46 -43.33
C PHE A 4 -8.79 12.03 -43.65
N ALA A 5 -8.27 11.42 -44.72
CA ALA A 5 -8.39 10.01 -44.95
C ALA A 5 -7.25 9.31 -44.21
N GLY A 6 -7.47 8.94 -42.96
CA GLY A 6 -6.58 8.06 -42.23
C GLY A 6 -6.99 6.61 -42.52
N ASN A 7 -6.14 5.81 -43.16
CA ASN A 7 -6.30 4.37 -43.24
C ASN A 7 -6.24 3.80 -41.83
N PHE A 8 -7.40 3.46 -41.28
CA PHE A 8 -7.47 2.57 -40.12
C PHE A 8 -7.22 1.13 -40.62
N PRO A 9 -6.31 0.36 -40.02
CA PRO A 9 -6.19 -1.04 -40.35
C PRO A 9 -7.51 -1.74 -40.05
N GLU A 10 -8.04 -2.51 -41.03
CA GLU A 10 -9.18 -3.38 -40.80
C GLU A 10 -8.84 -4.38 -39.69
N LEU A 11 -9.58 -4.29 -38.60
CA LEU A 11 -9.40 -5.18 -37.44
C LEU A 11 -10.21 -6.46 -37.70
N GLU A 12 -9.52 -7.56 -37.95
CA GLU A 12 -10.11 -8.89 -37.89
C GLU A 12 -10.78 -9.11 -36.52
N PRO A 13 -12.01 -9.64 -36.46
CA PRO A 13 -12.65 -9.96 -35.18
C PRO A 13 -11.94 -11.17 -34.57
N ALA A 14 -10.99 -10.91 -33.65
CA ALA A 14 -10.39 -11.95 -32.84
C ALA A 14 -11.33 -12.33 -31.70
N GLU A 15 -11.63 -13.62 -31.65
CA GLU A 15 -12.45 -14.29 -30.66
C GLU A 15 -12.18 -13.81 -29.23
N ALA A 16 -13.28 -13.50 -28.54
CA ALA A 16 -13.28 -13.14 -27.13
C ALA A 16 -12.96 -14.35 -26.26
N THR A 17 -11.69 -14.65 -26.08
CA THR A 17 -11.22 -15.62 -25.08
C THR A 17 -10.18 -14.99 -24.20
N GLY A 18 -10.56 -14.78 -22.92
CA GLY A 18 -9.63 -14.58 -21.83
C GLY A 18 -9.47 -13.13 -21.38
N ALA A 19 -9.54 -12.97 -20.08
CA ALA A 19 -9.35 -11.77 -19.29
C ALA A 19 -8.03 -11.04 -19.59
N GLY A 20 -8.00 -10.26 -20.66
CA GLY A 20 -6.98 -9.26 -20.92
C GLY A 20 -7.32 -8.01 -20.13
N GLY A 21 -6.45 -7.60 -19.17
CA GLY A 21 -6.65 -6.39 -18.40
C GLY A 21 -6.79 -5.14 -19.29
N MET A 22 -7.28 -4.03 -18.70
CA MET A 22 -7.52 -2.74 -19.37
C MET A 22 -6.31 -2.28 -20.21
N SER A 23 -5.08 -2.53 -19.76
CA SER A 23 -3.84 -2.19 -20.48
C SER A 23 -3.73 -2.94 -21.82
N GLN A 24 -4.14 -4.20 -21.86
CA GLN A 24 -4.11 -5.00 -23.10
C GLN A 24 -5.17 -4.49 -24.08
N PHE A 25 -6.34 -4.07 -23.59
CA PHE A 25 -7.37 -3.43 -24.39
C PHE A 25 -6.86 -2.11 -24.98
N CYS A 26 -6.25 -1.24 -24.15
CA CYS A 26 -5.71 0.04 -24.59
C CYS A 26 -4.66 -0.15 -25.70
N ARG A 27 -3.71 -1.08 -25.53
CA ARG A 27 -2.69 -1.41 -26.55
C ARG A 27 -3.31 -1.90 -27.87
N ARG A 28 -4.33 -2.76 -27.76
CA ARG A 28 -4.98 -3.34 -28.94
C ARG A 28 -5.72 -2.30 -29.78
N TYR A 29 -6.34 -1.31 -29.14
CA TYR A 29 -7.18 -0.31 -29.81
C TYR A 29 -6.52 1.07 -29.93
N GLY A 30 -5.22 1.17 -29.60
CA GLY A 30 -4.48 2.44 -29.71
C GLY A 30 -4.91 3.50 -28.69
N PHE A 31 -5.56 3.09 -27.59
CA PHE A 31 -5.86 3.99 -26.48
C PHE A 31 -4.67 4.13 -25.56
N MET A 32 -4.57 5.30 -24.91
CA MET A 32 -3.57 5.49 -23.86
C MET A 32 -4.01 4.78 -22.58
N ASP A 33 -3.09 4.06 -21.97
CA ASP A 33 -3.29 3.52 -20.63
C ASP A 33 -3.50 4.66 -19.63
N LYS A 34 -4.36 4.43 -18.62
CA LYS A 34 -4.50 5.35 -17.51
C LYS A 34 -3.15 5.45 -16.78
N PRO A 35 -2.55 6.64 -16.69
CA PRO A 35 -1.28 6.78 -16.01
C PRO A 35 -1.43 6.36 -14.54
N LEU A 36 -0.53 5.51 -14.10
CA LEU A 36 -0.44 5.11 -12.71
C LEU A 36 -0.12 6.33 -11.85
N ARG A 37 -0.85 6.50 -10.75
CA ARG A 37 -0.66 7.61 -9.82
C ARG A 37 -0.33 7.06 -8.44
N ILE A 38 0.58 7.72 -7.77
CA ILE A 38 0.92 7.47 -6.37
C ILE A 38 0.28 8.60 -5.56
N ARG A 39 -0.58 8.22 -4.61
CA ARG A 39 -1.23 9.15 -3.67
C ARG A 39 -0.53 9.07 -2.33
N PHE A 40 -0.16 10.21 -1.80
CA PHE A 40 0.52 10.34 -0.51
C PHE A 40 0.10 11.62 0.21
N ARG A 41 0.18 11.60 1.54
CA ARG A 41 0.01 12.79 2.38
C ARG A 41 1.32 13.12 3.07
N ILE A 42 1.65 14.40 3.10
CA ILE A 42 2.75 14.90 3.90
C ILE A 42 2.22 15.11 5.32
N LEU A 43 2.91 14.49 6.29
CA LEU A 43 2.53 14.51 7.71
C LEU A 43 3.33 15.57 8.49
N ASP A 44 4.26 16.24 7.82
CA ASP A 44 5.11 17.28 8.41
C ASP A 44 4.85 18.62 7.71
N PRO A 45 4.27 19.61 8.39
CA PRO A 45 4.03 20.92 7.81
C PRO A 45 5.28 21.61 7.25
N GLU A 46 6.47 21.31 7.79
CA GLU A 46 7.74 21.87 7.29
C GLU A 46 8.14 21.31 5.91
N LEU A 47 7.57 20.17 5.51
CA LEU A 47 7.80 19.54 4.21
C LEU A 47 6.70 19.85 3.19
N ALA A 48 5.75 20.73 3.52
CA ALA A 48 4.58 21.03 2.71
C ALA A 48 4.95 21.40 1.26
N LEU A 49 4.36 20.70 0.29
CA LEU A 49 4.50 21.01 -1.14
C LEU A 49 3.47 22.05 -1.60
N LEU A 50 2.36 22.17 -0.87
CA LEU A 50 1.28 23.10 -1.13
C LEU A 50 1.23 24.16 0.00
N PRO A 51 1.97 25.27 -0.11
CA PRO A 51 2.24 26.17 1.02
C PRO A 51 1.00 26.82 1.65
N THR A 52 -0.09 26.94 0.89
CA THR A 52 -1.34 27.59 1.36
C THR A 52 -2.41 26.57 1.76
N CYS A 53 -2.12 25.28 1.68
CA CYS A 53 -3.06 24.21 1.93
C CYS A 53 -2.71 23.49 3.24
N THR A 54 -3.69 23.36 4.13
CA THR A 54 -3.54 22.58 5.38
C THR A 54 -3.59 21.08 5.12
N ASP A 55 -4.26 20.66 4.04
CA ASP A 55 -4.31 19.28 3.60
C ASP A 55 -3.28 19.05 2.49
N GLN A 56 -2.34 18.17 2.76
CA GLN A 56 -1.24 17.81 1.87
C GLN A 56 -1.49 16.44 1.20
N ASP A 57 -2.73 16.11 0.89
CA ASP A 57 -3.12 14.91 0.13
C ASP A 57 -2.87 15.13 -1.37
N ILE A 58 -1.87 14.47 -1.90
CA ILE A 58 -1.32 14.73 -3.23
C ILE A 58 -1.28 13.44 -4.03
N ALA A 59 -1.75 13.50 -5.28
CA ALA A 59 -1.64 12.39 -6.22
C ALA A 59 -0.84 12.80 -7.45
N VAL A 60 0.31 12.19 -7.68
CA VAL A 60 1.20 12.44 -8.82
C VAL A 60 1.41 11.19 -9.65
N ASN A 61 1.88 11.34 -10.89
CA ASN A 61 2.32 10.20 -11.67
C ASN A 61 3.65 9.64 -11.12
N GLN A 62 3.97 8.43 -11.50
CA GLN A 62 5.18 7.72 -11.05
C GLN A 62 6.46 8.51 -11.31
N ASP A 63 6.61 9.12 -12.48
CA ASP A 63 7.83 9.89 -12.82
C ASP A 63 8.00 11.12 -11.93
N ALA A 64 6.90 11.81 -11.62
CA ALA A 64 6.94 12.94 -10.70
C ALA A 64 7.29 12.47 -9.28
N PHE A 65 6.69 11.34 -8.82
CA PHE A 65 6.99 10.76 -7.51
C PHE A 65 8.46 10.35 -7.39
N ASN A 66 9.03 9.72 -8.42
CA ASN A 66 10.43 9.31 -8.45
C ASN A 66 11.42 10.47 -8.32
N ARG A 67 11.00 11.67 -8.79
CA ARG A 67 11.83 12.90 -8.78
C ARG A 67 11.60 13.78 -7.56
N LEU A 68 10.74 13.36 -6.62
CA LEU A 68 10.54 14.14 -5.40
C LEU A 68 11.86 14.25 -4.63
N ASP A 69 12.20 15.46 -4.26
CA ASP A 69 13.33 15.78 -3.38
C ASP A 69 12.80 16.25 -2.02
N LEU A 70 12.23 15.34 -1.29
CA LEU A 70 11.71 15.58 0.04
C LEU A 70 12.72 15.12 1.10
N LYS A 71 12.93 15.93 2.13
CA LYS A 71 13.74 15.55 3.30
C LYS A 71 12.98 14.61 4.24
N VAL A 72 12.34 13.60 3.66
CA VAL A 72 11.56 12.59 4.37
C VAL A 72 12.50 11.59 5.03
N ARG A 73 12.25 11.28 6.28
CA ARG A 73 12.96 10.25 7.05
C ARG A 73 12.16 8.98 7.19
N ARG A 74 10.83 9.10 7.30
CA ARG A 74 9.91 7.98 7.52
C ARG A 74 8.79 7.99 6.51
N VAL A 75 8.47 6.82 6.02
CA VAL A 75 7.39 6.58 5.07
C VAL A 75 6.48 5.51 5.65
N PHE A 76 5.22 5.86 5.82
CA PHE A 76 4.18 4.91 6.20
C PHE A 76 3.42 4.49 4.95
N ILE A 77 3.06 3.22 4.86
CA ILE A 77 2.23 2.68 3.77
C ILE A 77 1.03 2.02 4.40
N THR A 78 -0.18 2.42 4.00
CA THR A 78 -1.44 1.86 4.51
C THR A 78 -2.40 1.59 3.35
N GLU A 79 -3.24 0.57 3.45
CA GLU A 79 -4.15 0.15 2.38
C GLU A 79 -5.56 0.70 2.57
N ASN A 80 -5.93 1.05 3.78
CA ASN A 80 -7.24 1.61 4.08
C ASN A 80 -7.25 3.14 3.93
N GLU A 81 -8.22 3.67 3.16
CA GLU A 81 -8.31 5.11 2.89
C GLU A 81 -8.63 5.92 4.14
N THR A 82 -9.45 5.39 5.04
CA THR A 82 -9.76 6.08 6.31
C THR A 82 -8.51 6.27 7.15
N ASN A 83 -7.68 5.23 7.27
CA ASN A 83 -6.42 5.28 8.01
C ASN A 83 -5.40 6.20 7.32
N PHE A 84 -5.36 6.21 6.00
CA PHE A 84 -4.55 7.13 5.22
C PHE A 84 -4.93 8.59 5.49
N LEU A 85 -6.23 8.92 5.42
CA LEU A 85 -6.73 10.28 5.63
C LEU A 85 -6.61 10.74 7.08
N ALA A 86 -6.84 9.84 8.03
CA ALA A 86 -6.79 10.13 9.45
C ALA A 86 -5.38 9.97 10.08
N PHE A 87 -4.37 9.61 9.28
CA PHE A 87 -3.02 9.40 9.81
C PHE A 87 -2.51 10.68 10.50
N PRO A 88 -2.01 10.58 11.74
CA PRO A 88 -1.64 11.78 12.50
C PRO A 88 -0.40 12.46 11.92
N ASP A 89 -0.30 13.77 12.16
CA ASP A 89 0.88 14.54 11.82
C ASP A 89 2.12 13.99 12.53
N LEU A 90 3.22 13.91 11.79
CA LEU A 90 4.47 13.35 12.30
C LEU A 90 5.68 13.98 11.59
N PRO A 91 6.61 14.62 12.35
CA PRO A 91 7.75 15.30 11.75
C PRO A 91 8.62 14.41 10.88
N GLY A 92 9.03 14.91 9.70
CA GLY A 92 9.88 14.23 8.73
C GLY A 92 9.22 13.03 8.07
N SER A 93 7.90 12.99 7.99
CA SER A 93 7.16 11.80 7.57
C SER A 93 6.13 12.07 6.48
N ILE A 94 5.84 11.03 5.71
CA ILE A 94 4.72 10.96 4.78
C ILE A 94 3.97 9.64 4.98
N VAL A 95 2.71 9.59 4.56
CA VAL A 95 1.97 8.35 4.39
C VAL A 95 1.60 8.16 2.92
N ILE A 96 1.79 6.95 2.40
CA ILE A 96 1.44 6.54 1.03
C ILE A 96 0.20 5.66 1.10
N PHE A 97 -0.77 5.91 0.21
CA PHE A 97 -1.91 5.05 0.03
C PHE A 97 -1.54 3.85 -0.85
N GLY A 98 -1.43 2.67 -0.25
CA GLY A 98 -0.96 1.44 -0.89
C GLY A 98 -2.03 0.63 -1.60
N ALA A 99 -3.32 0.98 -1.46
CA ALA A 99 -4.41 0.20 -2.02
C ALA A 99 -4.39 0.14 -3.55
N GLY A 100 -4.39 -1.08 -4.08
CA GLY A 100 -4.60 -1.34 -5.51
C GLY A 100 -3.38 -1.14 -6.41
N TYR A 101 -2.19 -0.88 -5.87
CA TYR A 101 -0.97 -0.71 -6.65
C TYR A 101 0.11 -1.70 -6.20
N GLY A 102 0.74 -2.36 -7.17
CA GLY A 102 1.94 -3.14 -6.87
C GLY A 102 3.08 -2.23 -6.38
N PHE A 103 3.84 -2.67 -5.39
CA PHE A 103 5.00 -1.93 -4.84
C PHE A 103 6.13 -1.71 -5.87
N GLU A 104 6.04 -2.35 -7.02
CA GLU A 104 6.94 -2.17 -8.16
C GLU A 104 7.08 -0.71 -8.59
N MET A 105 5.97 0.06 -8.50
CA MET A 105 6.00 1.50 -8.81
C MET A 105 6.83 2.30 -7.80
N LEU A 106 6.76 1.93 -6.53
CA LEU A 106 7.52 2.57 -5.46
C LEU A 106 9.01 2.23 -5.55
N ALA A 107 9.33 1.02 -6.06
CA ALA A 107 10.71 0.53 -6.16
C ALA A 107 11.61 1.40 -7.05
N GLN A 108 11.02 2.17 -7.99
CA GLN A 108 11.75 3.08 -8.87
C GLN A 108 12.10 4.40 -8.18
N ALA A 109 11.45 4.76 -7.09
CA ALA A 109 11.77 5.95 -6.31
C ALA A 109 13.00 5.69 -5.42
N ALA A 110 14.19 5.99 -5.95
CA ALA A 110 15.46 5.70 -5.26
C ALA A 110 15.56 6.36 -3.87
N TRP A 111 14.88 7.48 -3.67
CA TRP A 111 14.88 8.19 -2.40
C TRP A 111 14.20 7.41 -1.26
N LEU A 112 13.23 6.53 -1.57
CA LEU A 112 12.58 5.66 -0.58
C LEU A 112 13.56 4.71 0.11
N ARG A 113 14.64 4.30 -0.58
CA ARG A 113 15.65 3.38 -0.01
C ARG A 113 16.42 3.98 1.18
N ARG A 114 16.36 5.29 1.34
CA ARG A 114 17.03 6.02 2.44
C ARG A 114 16.09 6.33 3.61
N CYS A 115 14.81 6.02 3.45
CA CYS A 115 13.79 6.26 4.46
C CYS A 115 13.54 4.99 5.28
N ALA A 116 13.19 5.15 6.55
CA ALA A 116 12.55 4.07 7.30
C ALA A 116 11.14 3.87 6.71
N ILE A 117 10.81 2.63 6.33
CA ILE A 117 9.53 2.30 5.72
C ILE A 117 8.74 1.44 6.71
N HIS A 118 7.51 1.89 7.02
CA HIS A 118 6.59 1.17 7.91
C HIS A 118 5.31 0.84 7.14
N TYR A 119 4.98 -0.44 7.10
CA TYR A 119 3.76 -0.93 6.47
C TYR A 119 2.71 -1.27 7.53
N TRP A 120 1.51 -0.74 7.37
CA TRP A 120 0.36 -1.03 8.19
C TRP A 120 -0.76 -1.58 7.30
N GLY A 121 -0.97 -2.89 7.38
CA GLY A 121 -2.07 -3.62 6.74
C GLY A 121 -2.99 -4.25 7.79
N ASP A 122 -3.91 -5.07 7.33
CA ASP A 122 -4.74 -5.92 8.19
C ASP A 122 -3.86 -6.96 8.90
N ILE A 123 -4.25 -7.36 10.11
CA ILE A 123 -3.63 -8.52 10.76
C ILE A 123 -4.41 -9.76 10.33
N ASP A 124 -4.01 -10.30 9.18
CA ASP A 124 -4.51 -11.54 8.59
C ASP A 124 -3.45 -12.15 7.67
N THR A 125 -3.76 -13.27 7.04
CA THR A 125 -2.78 -13.97 6.18
C THR A 125 -2.47 -13.19 4.91
N HIS A 126 -3.38 -12.38 4.40
CA HIS A 126 -3.17 -11.53 3.23
C HIS A 126 -2.31 -10.31 3.55
N GLY A 127 -2.54 -9.62 4.67
CA GLY A 127 -1.73 -8.48 5.08
C GLY A 127 -0.26 -8.85 5.29
N PHE A 128 0.04 -10.01 5.89
CA PHE A 128 1.41 -10.51 5.97
C PHE A 128 1.99 -10.89 4.61
N ALA A 129 1.19 -11.41 3.68
CA ALA A 129 1.66 -11.69 2.33
C ALA A 129 1.98 -10.42 1.54
N ILE A 130 1.26 -9.33 1.78
CA ILE A 130 1.53 -8.01 1.20
C ILE A 130 2.83 -7.43 1.77
N LEU A 131 3.05 -7.55 3.09
CA LEU A 131 4.31 -7.17 3.73
C LEU A 131 5.50 -7.96 3.16
N ASP A 132 5.35 -9.28 2.98
CA ASP A 132 6.38 -10.13 2.35
C ASP A 132 6.69 -9.64 0.92
N GLN A 133 5.66 -9.27 0.16
CA GLN A 133 5.82 -8.72 -1.18
C GLN A 133 6.50 -7.34 -1.17
N LEU A 134 6.15 -6.45 -0.23
CA LEU A 134 6.81 -5.16 -0.07
C LEU A 134 8.31 -5.34 0.19
N ARG A 135 8.68 -6.29 1.04
CA ARG A 135 10.09 -6.60 1.36
C ARG A 135 10.88 -7.19 0.20
N ALA A 136 10.25 -7.67 -0.86
CA ALA A 136 10.96 -8.02 -2.08
C ALA A 136 11.62 -6.79 -2.73
N TYR A 137 11.05 -5.60 -2.54
CA TYR A 137 11.56 -4.33 -3.07
C TYR A 137 12.30 -3.50 -2.01
N PHE A 138 11.85 -3.57 -0.76
CA PHE A 138 12.36 -2.82 0.38
C PHE A 138 12.62 -3.76 1.56
N PRO A 139 13.76 -4.48 1.56
CA PRO A 139 14.05 -5.50 2.58
C PRO A 139 14.08 -4.95 4.03
N HIS A 140 14.25 -3.63 4.18
CA HIS A 140 14.29 -2.93 5.46
C HIS A 140 12.90 -2.43 5.93
N ALA A 141 11.82 -2.73 5.19
CA ALA A 141 10.48 -2.35 5.62
C ALA A 141 10.07 -3.10 6.90
N GLU A 142 9.49 -2.37 7.84
CA GLU A 142 9.01 -2.89 9.11
C GLU A 142 7.48 -2.92 9.13
N SER A 143 6.89 -3.90 9.82
CA SER A 143 5.46 -3.88 10.10
C SER A 143 5.14 -2.85 11.18
N LEU A 144 4.00 -2.18 11.04
CA LEU A 144 3.47 -1.26 12.05
C LEU A 144 2.10 -1.78 12.50
N LEU A 145 1.90 -1.95 13.80
CA LEU A 145 0.61 -2.41 14.36
C LEU A 145 0.16 -3.81 13.88
N MET A 146 1.04 -4.58 13.27
CA MET A 146 0.77 -5.94 12.80
C MET A 146 1.43 -6.98 13.73
N ASP A 147 1.13 -6.90 15.02
CA ASP A 147 1.71 -7.74 16.06
C ASP A 147 0.62 -8.39 16.93
N LEU A 148 1.01 -9.43 17.67
CA LEU A 148 0.11 -10.17 18.57
C LEU A 148 -0.51 -9.27 19.63
N LYS A 149 0.25 -8.29 20.14
CA LYS A 149 -0.24 -7.37 21.17
C LYS A 149 -1.38 -6.50 20.64
N THR A 150 -1.23 -5.98 19.41
CA THR A 150 -2.28 -5.21 18.74
C THR A 150 -3.49 -6.09 18.46
N LEU A 151 -3.29 -7.31 17.95
CA LEU A 151 -4.35 -8.27 17.69
C LEU A 151 -5.17 -8.55 18.96
N MET A 152 -4.51 -8.92 20.06
CA MET A 152 -5.17 -9.26 21.31
C MET A 152 -5.84 -8.07 21.99
N ALA A 153 -5.28 -6.87 21.88
CA ALA A 153 -5.89 -5.66 22.41
C ALA A 153 -7.22 -5.30 21.73
N HIS A 154 -7.48 -5.86 20.55
CA HIS A 154 -8.68 -5.60 19.73
C HIS A 154 -9.51 -6.88 19.48
N GLU A 155 -9.48 -7.84 20.39
CA GLU A 155 -10.16 -9.14 20.24
C GLU A 155 -11.66 -8.99 19.88
N LEU A 156 -12.35 -8.04 20.49
CA LEU A 156 -13.77 -7.76 20.23
C LEU A 156 -14.05 -7.22 18.81
N GLN A 157 -13.02 -6.85 18.08
CA GLN A 157 -13.10 -6.28 16.73
C GLN A 157 -12.73 -7.31 15.64
N TRP A 158 -12.38 -8.54 16.03
CA TRP A 158 -12.02 -9.56 15.06
C TRP A 158 -13.20 -9.92 14.16
N VAL A 159 -12.88 -10.19 12.91
CA VAL A 159 -13.81 -10.68 11.90
C VAL A 159 -13.23 -11.94 11.24
N ASN A 160 -14.02 -12.57 10.38
CA ASN A 160 -13.58 -13.75 9.66
C ASN A 160 -12.81 -13.36 8.39
N GLU A 161 -11.63 -13.93 8.18
CA GLU A 161 -10.89 -13.86 6.91
C GLU A 161 -11.52 -14.84 5.91
N PRO A 162 -12.09 -14.38 4.78
CA PRO A 162 -12.89 -15.24 3.89
C PRO A 162 -12.10 -16.37 3.23
N GLN A 163 -10.84 -16.15 2.90
CA GLN A 163 -9.97 -17.07 2.15
C GLN A 163 -8.53 -17.00 2.65
N PRO A 164 -8.21 -17.55 3.82
CA PRO A 164 -6.88 -17.48 4.38
C PRO A 164 -5.81 -18.08 3.45
N LEU A 165 -4.69 -17.39 3.30
CA LEU A 165 -3.53 -17.88 2.57
C LEU A 165 -2.79 -18.94 3.39
N ARG A 166 -2.28 -19.98 2.68
CA ARG A 166 -1.54 -21.09 3.32
C ARG A 166 -0.11 -21.26 2.81
N ARG A 167 0.34 -20.39 1.90
CA ARG A 167 1.69 -20.46 1.35
C ARG A 167 2.72 -19.98 2.37
N ASP A 168 3.96 -20.43 2.23
CA ASP A 168 5.06 -19.91 3.04
C ASP A 168 5.45 -18.50 2.60
N LEU A 169 5.78 -17.66 3.60
CA LEU A 169 6.28 -16.30 3.43
C LEU A 169 7.72 -16.25 3.97
N THR A 170 8.66 -15.90 3.11
CA THR A 170 10.10 -16.06 3.39
C THR A 170 10.79 -14.79 3.87
N ARG A 171 10.07 -13.63 3.84
CA ARG A 171 10.63 -12.31 4.19
C ARG A 171 10.05 -11.73 5.48
N LEU A 172 9.28 -12.51 6.22
CA LEU A 172 8.80 -12.13 7.54
C LEU A 172 9.92 -12.29 8.57
N ASN A 173 9.95 -11.41 9.57
CA ASN A 173 10.81 -11.60 10.72
C ASN A 173 10.25 -12.73 11.62
N ARG A 174 10.95 -13.07 12.69
CA ARG A 174 10.57 -14.19 13.56
C ARG A 174 9.20 -13.99 14.22
N GLU A 175 8.92 -12.79 14.73
CA GLU A 175 7.67 -12.50 15.44
C GLU A 175 6.49 -12.49 14.48
N GLU A 176 6.65 -11.86 13.32
CA GLU A 176 5.66 -11.83 12.24
C GLU A 176 5.38 -13.23 11.69
N SER A 177 6.42 -14.04 11.48
CA SER A 177 6.28 -15.42 11.00
C SER A 177 5.53 -16.28 12.02
N THR A 178 5.80 -16.10 13.31
CA THR A 178 5.07 -16.81 14.37
C THR A 178 3.59 -16.47 14.33
N LEU A 179 3.25 -15.17 14.29
CA LEU A 179 1.86 -14.73 14.24
C LEU A 179 1.15 -15.18 12.95
N TYR A 180 1.84 -15.09 11.80
CA TYR A 180 1.33 -15.59 10.53
C TYR A 180 1.02 -17.10 10.59
N ASP A 181 1.92 -17.91 11.18
CA ASP A 181 1.73 -19.34 11.33
C ASP A 181 0.57 -19.66 12.27
N GLU A 182 0.39 -18.90 13.33
CA GLU A 182 -0.76 -19.03 14.25
C GLU A 182 -2.08 -18.70 13.54
N LEU A 183 -2.13 -17.65 12.71
CA LEU A 183 -3.32 -17.28 11.95
C LEU A 183 -3.65 -18.34 10.87
N ARG A 184 -2.68 -18.70 10.00
CA ARG A 184 -2.91 -19.64 8.91
C ARG A 184 -3.29 -21.05 9.37
N ASN A 185 -2.86 -21.43 10.57
CA ASN A 185 -3.16 -22.75 11.17
C ASN A 185 -4.34 -22.70 12.16
N ASN A 186 -5.02 -21.55 12.31
CA ASN A 186 -6.15 -21.35 13.21
C ASN A 186 -5.82 -21.65 14.70
N LEU A 187 -4.59 -21.38 15.16
CA LEU A 187 -4.15 -21.66 16.52
C LEU A 187 -4.70 -20.64 17.52
N ILE A 188 -4.94 -19.40 17.11
CA ILE A 188 -5.57 -18.35 17.93
C ILE A 188 -7.08 -18.50 17.86
N GLY A 189 -7.63 -18.83 16.69
CA GLY A 189 -9.04 -19.01 16.40
C GLY A 189 -9.29 -19.19 14.92
N PRO A 190 -10.50 -19.55 14.50
CA PRO A 190 -10.80 -19.88 13.10
C PRO A 190 -10.80 -18.63 12.23
N ALA A 191 -9.93 -18.62 11.21
CA ALA A 191 -9.88 -17.58 10.16
C ALA A 191 -9.96 -16.13 10.72
N ILE A 192 -9.14 -15.81 11.70
CA ILE A 192 -9.14 -14.49 12.36
C ILE A 192 -8.54 -13.44 11.42
N ARG A 193 -9.20 -12.29 11.41
CA ARG A 193 -8.74 -11.04 10.78
C ARG A 193 -9.05 -9.87 11.71
N LEU A 194 -8.07 -8.98 11.88
CA LEU A 194 -8.27 -7.64 12.40
C LEU A 194 -8.01 -6.63 11.29
N GLU A 195 -9.09 -6.03 10.81
CA GLU A 195 -9.01 -4.97 9.80
C GLU A 195 -8.36 -3.72 10.39
N GLN A 196 -7.45 -3.08 9.64
CA GLN A 196 -6.69 -1.94 10.14
C GLN A 196 -7.57 -0.76 10.59
N GLU A 197 -8.74 -0.55 10.00
CA GLU A 197 -9.69 0.49 10.41
C GLU A 197 -10.38 0.21 11.75
N ARG A 198 -10.27 -1.01 12.28
CA ARG A 198 -10.80 -1.39 13.58
C ARG A 198 -9.81 -1.18 14.71
N VAL A 199 -8.57 -0.83 14.38
CA VAL A 199 -7.56 -0.44 15.37
C VAL A 199 -7.81 0.99 15.82
N GLY A 200 -8.12 1.17 17.10
CA GLY A 200 -8.45 2.48 17.65
C GLY A 200 -7.30 3.49 17.54
N PHE A 201 -7.59 4.73 17.09
CA PHE A 201 -6.56 5.77 16.91
C PHE A 201 -5.80 6.15 18.19
N GLY A 202 -6.36 5.92 19.36
CA GLY A 202 -5.62 6.03 20.63
C GLY A 202 -4.44 5.06 20.68
N TRP A 203 -4.64 3.82 20.24
CA TRP A 203 -3.59 2.81 20.15
C TRP A 203 -2.54 3.17 19.11
N VAL A 204 -2.97 3.61 17.92
CA VAL A 204 -2.10 4.08 16.85
C VAL A 204 -1.15 5.18 17.34
N LYS A 205 -1.67 6.20 18.03
CA LYS A 205 -0.87 7.31 18.60
C LYS A 205 0.17 6.82 19.59
N ILE A 206 -0.20 5.87 20.47
CA ILE A 206 0.73 5.30 21.47
C ILE A 206 1.91 4.62 20.74
N VAL A 207 1.62 3.81 19.73
CA VAL A 207 2.65 3.08 18.98
C VAL A 207 3.52 4.04 18.17
N LEU A 208 2.93 5.03 17.49
CA LEU A 208 3.68 6.02 16.69
C LEU A 208 4.61 6.89 17.55
N ASN A 209 4.27 7.17 18.82
CA ASN A 209 5.16 7.86 19.74
C ASN A 209 6.42 7.04 20.07
N GLY A 210 6.40 5.74 19.91
CA GLY A 210 7.54 4.84 20.06
C GLY A 210 8.40 4.70 18.79
N VAL A 211 7.88 5.08 17.64
CA VAL A 211 8.60 5.04 16.34
C VAL A 211 9.51 6.25 16.25
N ARG A 212 10.82 6.06 16.46
CA ARG A 212 11.85 7.11 16.44
C ARG A 212 12.59 7.20 15.10
#